data_fc714626db5efda9bc227c6ae97430b7
#
_entry.id   fc714626db5efda9bc227c6ae97430b7
#
_cell.length_a   1.000
_cell.length_b   1.000
_cell.length_c   1.000
_cell.angle_alpha   90.00
_cell.angle_beta   90.00
_cell.angle_gamma   90.00
#
_symmetry.space_group_name_H-M   'P 1'
#
loop_
_entity.id
_entity.type
_entity.pdbx_description
1 polymer ?
#
loop_
_entity_poly.entity_id
_entity_poly.type
_entity_poly.pdbx_seq_one_letter_code
_entity_poly.pdbx_strand_id
1 'polypeptide(L)'
;GFYRRAKNIYKTKEIIKREFKNRFPKKFEELILLPGIGRSTAGAIMSIAYNKPYPILDANVKRVISRYKNINLEQKDAIKSLWSLSDIYTPSENVFEYTQGIMDLGATICHLRSPICSECPLNLSCESAFNEFDVNKKNKRQKLTKRINFTLAHSNQSFLLFKKNEQSFWESLWIPYDNQNQDFDRIFKEPRKTKTQNLFHPLSHIDLEITVKIFDYDKPFNIDTNLEHQWINKSQINDFGLPKPIKAIINTYV
;
A
#
# COMPACT_ATOMS: atom_id res chain seq x y z
N GLY A 1 2.79 5.37 0.17
CA GLY A 1 2.75 4.66 1.41
C GLY A 1 1.70 3.58 1.47
N PHE A 2 1.86 2.73 2.42
CA PHE A 2 0.96 1.58 2.64
C PHE A 2 -0.13 1.95 3.66
N TYR A 3 -0.90 3.01 3.41
CA TYR A 3 -1.91 3.54 4.34
C TYR A 3 -2.94 2.48 4.76
N ARG A 4 -3.41 1.62 3.81
CA ARG A 4 -4.31 0.51 4.12
C ARG A 4 -3.67 -0.48 5.10
N ARG A 5 -2.37 -0.78 4.94
CA ARG A 5 -1.64 -1.66 5.88
C ARG A 5 -1.57 -1.03 7.26
N ALA A 6 -1.21 0.25 7.38
CA ALA A 6 -1.18 0.96 8.66
C ALA A 6 -2.57 0.96 9.34
N LYS A 7 -3.64 1.27 8.60
CA LYS A 7 -5.02 1.21 9.10
C LYS A 7 -5.41 -0.19 9.57
N ASN A 8 -5.04 -1.24 8.82
CA ASN A 8 -5.31 -2.61 9.20
C ASN A 8 -4.53 -3.03 10.46
N ILE A 9 -3.26 -2.64 10.59
CA ILE A 9 -2.46 -2.89 11.80
C ILE A 9 -3.12 -2.25 13.02
N TYR A 10 -3.56 -0.99 12.90
CA TYR A 10 -4.26 -0.32 13.98
C TYR A 10 -5.55 -1.02 14.38
N LYS A 11 -6.39 -1.39 13.40
CA LYS A 11 -7.62 -2.16 13.65
C LYS A 11 -7.34 -3.51 14.30
N THR A 12 -6.32 -4.22 13.80
CA THR A 12 -5.88 -5.49 14.37
C THR A 12 -5.44 -5.34 15.82
N LYS A 13 -4.68 -4.31 16.15
CA LYS A 13 -4.29 -3.99 17.53
C LYS A 13 -5.52 -3.83 18.45
N GLU A 14 -6.54 -3.08 18.01
CA GLU A 14 -7.76 -2.86 18.81
C GLU A 14 -8.56 -4.17 19.00
N ILE A 15 -8.63 -5.03 17.97
CA ILE A 15 -9.26 -6.35 18.06
C ILE A 15 -8.50 -7.24 19.05
N ILE A 16 -7.16 -7.29 18.95
CA ILE A 16 -6.32 -8.09 19.87
C ILE A 16 -6.51 -7.62 21.31
N LYS A 17 -6.58 -6.32 21.53
CA LYS A 17 -6.84 -5.76 22.88
C LYS A 17 -8.20 -6.19 23.41
N ARG A 18 -9.24 -6.08 22.60
CA ARG A 18 -10.63 -6.30 23.02
C ARG A 18 -10.97 -7.80 23.15
N GLU A 19 -10.59 -8.60 22.15
CA GLU A 19 -11.06 -9.98 21.99
C GLU A 19 -10.03 -11.03 22.48
N PHE A 20 -8.75 -10.70 22.44
CA PHE A 20 -7.67 -11.62 22.78
C PHE A 20 -6.90 -11.22 24.06
N LYS A 21 -7.44 -10.32 24.91
CA LYS A 21 -6.85 -9.91 26.19
C LYS A 21 -5.37 -9.48 26.05
N ASN A 22 -5.06 -8.69 25.03
CA ASN A 22 -3.70 -8.23 24.66
C ASN A 22 -2.71 -9.38 24.30
N ARG A 23 -3.19 -10.57 23.97
CA ARG A 23 -2.34 -11.68 23.53
C ARG A 23 -2.54 -11.92 22.03
N PHE A 24 -1.45 -12.05 21.29
CA PHE A 24 -1.52 -12.32 19.86
C PHE A 24 -2.08 -13.75 19.64
N PRO A 25 -3.04 -13.94 18.69
CA PRO A 25 -3.64 -15.24 18.42
C PRO A 25 -2.59 -16.27 17.96
N LYS A 26 -2.75 -17.52 18.39
CA LYS A 26 -1.84 -18.63 18.06
C LYS A 26 -2.47 -19.71 17.18
N LYS A 27 -3.70 -19.49 16.73
CA LYS A 27 -4.43 -20.36 15.80
C LYS A 27 -4.56 -19.70 14.44
N PHE A 28 -4.38 -20.49 13.40
CA PHE A 28 -4.49 -20.00 12.01
C PHE A 28 -5.86 -19.37 11.71
N GLU A 29 -6.92 -20.03 12.19
CA GLU A 29 -8.31 -19.60 12.02
C GLU A 29 -8.61 -18.25 12.67
N GLU A 30 -7.96 -17.95 13.78
CA GLU A 30 -8.05 -16.67 14.47
C GLU A 30 -7.26 -15.58 13.74
N LEU A 31 -6.08 -15.92 13.20
CA LEU A 31 -5.22 -14.99 12.47
C LEU A 31 -5.86 -14.48 11.18
N ILE A 32 -6.51 -15.35 10.40
CA ILE A 32 -7.11 -14.95 9.11
C ILE A 32 -8.32 -14.03 9.27
N LEU A 33 -8.91 -13.95 10.46
CA LEU A 33 -10.01 -13.02 10.77
C LEU A 33 -9.52 -11.58 11.05
N LEU A 34 -8.22 -11.41 11.30
CA LEU A 34 -7.66 -10.10 11.61
C LEU A 34 -7.50 -9.24 10.34
N PRO A 35 -7.84 -7.94 10.40
CA PRO A 35 -7.74 -7.04 9.26
C PRO A 35 -6.34 -7.01 8.62
N GLY A 36 -6.26 -7.34 7.33
CA GLY A 36 -5.02 -7.33 6.56
C GLY A 36 -4.17 -8.58 6.70
N ILE A 37 -4.61 -9.58 7.42
CA ILE A 37 -3.98 -10.90 7.51
C ILE A 37 -4.77 -11.87 6.61
N GLY A 38 -4.23 -12.15 5.43
CA GLY A 38 -4.75 -13.17 4.53
C GLY A 38 -4.07 -14.52 4.75
N ARG A 39 -4.51 -15.56 4.02
CA ARG A 39 -4.01 -16.94 4.12
C ARG A 39 -2.48 -17.02 4.13
N SER A 40 -1.81 -16.38 3.18
CA SER A 40 -0.34 -16.41 3.09
C SER A 40 0.34 -15.70 4.28
N THR A 41 -0.21 -14.57 4.74
CA THR A 41 0.33 -13.85 5.90
C THR A 41 0.12 -14.64 7.19
N ALA A 42 -1.06 -15.25 7.37
CA ALA A 42 -1.33 -16.13 8.50
C ALA A 42 -0.39 -17.33 8.50
N GLY A 43 -0.17 -17.97 7.32
CA GLY A 43 0.80 -19.05 7.15
C GLY A 43 2.22 -18.62 7.56
N ALA A 44 2.67 -17.45 7.10
CA ALA A 44 3.99 -16.92 7.47
C ALA A 44 4.11 -16.68 8.99
N ILE A 45 3.08 -16.14 9.64
CA ILE A 45 3.06 -15.96 11.09
C ILE A 45 3.15 -17.32 11.81
N MET A 46 2.37 -18.31 11.36
CA MET A 46 2.40 -19.66 11.97
C MET A 46 3.77 -20.31 11.79
N SER A 47 4.38 -20.20 10.63
CA SER A 47 5.68 -20.79 10.34
C SER A 47 6.81 -20.07 11.08
N ILE A 48 6.87 -18.74 10.99
CA ILE A 48 8.00 -17.95 11.50
C ILE A 48 7.92 -17.76 13.02
N ALA A 49 6.72 -17.46 13.55
CA ALA A 49 6.59 -17.14 14.98
C ALA A 49 6.27 -18.36 15.85
N TYR A 50 5.67 -19.41 15.27
CA TYR A 50 5.20 -20.57 16.02
C TYR A 50 5.80 -21.89 15.55
N ASN A 51 6.69 -21.88 14.55
CA ASN A 51 7.34 -23.04 13.94
C ASN A 51 6.34 -24.17 13.57
N LYS A 52 5.20 -23.76 12.99
CA LYS A 52 4.14 -24.70 12.55
C LYS A 52 4.10 -24.79 11.04
N PRO A 53 3.91 -25.99 10.44
CA PRO A 53 3.98 -26.22 9.01
C PRO A 53 2.73 -25.68 8.28
N TYR A 54 2.72 -24.38 8.04
CA TYR A 54 1.69 -23.72 7.25
C TYR A 54 2.26 -23.19 5.94
N PRO A 55 1.64 -23.51 4.80
CA PRO A 55 2.11 -23.04 3.49
C PRO A 55 1.92 -21.54 3.32
N ILE A 56 2.83 -20.95 2.56
CA ILE A 56 2.77 -19.54 2.17
C ILE A 56 2.76 -19.41 0.65
N LEU A 57 2.05 -18.43 0.13
CA LEU A 57 2.00 -18.14 -1.30
C LEU A 57 1.90 -16.63 -1.54
N ASP A 58 2.95 -15.90 -1.18
CA ASP A 58 3.08 -14.50 -1.52
C ASP A 58 3.54 -14.31 -2.97
N ALA A 59 3.80 -13.09 -3.40
CA ALA A 59 4.20 -12.82 -4.78
C ALA A 59 5.56 -13.45 -5.16
N ASN A 60 6.49 -13.53 -4.21
CA ASN A 60 7.80 -14.14 -4.42
C ASN A 60 7.71 -15.66 -4.49
N VAL A 61 7.09 -16.28 -3.49
CA VAL A 61 6.89 -17.73 -3.42
C VAL A 61 6.07 -18.23 -4.60
N LYS A 62 5.00 -17.51 -4.96
CA LYS A 62 4.21 -17.83 -6.16
C LYS A 62 5.07 -17.87 -7.43
N ARG A 63 5.95 -16.91 -7.61
CA ARG A 63 6.89 -16.85 -8.74
C ARG A 63 7.88 -17.99 -8.71
N VAL A 64 8.47 -18.28 -7.56
CA VAL A 64 9.43 -19.40 -7.40
C VAL A 64 8.76 -20.72 -7.75
N ILE A 65 7.63 -21.07 -7.12
CA ILE A 65 6.94 -22.35 -7.33
C ILE A 65 6.40 -22.45 -8.78
N SER A 66 5.86 -21.36 -9.34
CA SER A 66 5.35 -21.38 -10.73
C SER A 66 6.46 -21.67 -11.73
N ARG A 67 7.66 -21.11 -11.54
CA ARG A 67 8.82 -21.38 -12.39
C ARG A 67 9.42 -22.75 -12.15
N TYR A 68 9.51 -23.15 -10.88
CA TYR A 68 10.04 -24.45 -10.51
C TYR A 68 9.26 -25.59 -11.18
N LYS A 69 7.94 -25.44 -11.33
CA LYS A 69 7.02 -26.41 -11.97
C LYS A 69 6.46 -25.96 -13.31
N ASN A 70 7.04 -24.97 -13.93
CA ASN A 70 6.64 -24.42 -15.24
C ASN A 70 5.11 -24.18 -15.37
N ILE A 71 4.47 -23.66 -14.30
CA ILE A 71 3.02 -23.42 -14.28
C ILE A 71 2.69 -22.09 -14.95
N ASN A 72 1.84 -22.14 -15.97
CA ASN A 72 1.29 -20.95 -16.60
C ASN A 72 0.26 -20.28 -15.67
N LEU A 73 0.57 -19.07 -15.19
CA LEU A 73 -0.27 -18.30 -14.26
C LEU A 73 -1.57 -17.77 -14.89
N GLU A 74 -1.73 -17.85 -16.20
CA GLU A 74 -2.96 -17.44 -16.91
C GLU A 74 -4.04 -18.52 -16.88
N GLN A 75 -3.70 -19.75 -16.55
CA GLN A 75 -4.64 -20.84 -16.43
C GLN A 75 -5.58 -20.62 -15.24
N LYS A 76 -6.86 -20.98 -15.43
CA LYS A 76 -7.93 -20.77 -14.44
C LYS A 76 -7.62 -21.35 -13.05
N ASP A 77 -7.01 -22.52 -13.01
CA ASP A 77 -6.72 -23.26 -11.76
C ASP A 77 -5.28 -23.09 -11.25
N ALA A 78 -4.48 -22.22 -11.90
CA ALA A 78 -3.07 -22.04 -11.54
C ALA A 78 -2.86 -21.71 -10.06
N ILE A 79 -3.67 -20.83 -9.49
CA ILE A 79 -3.56 -20.43 -8.08
C ILE A 79 -3.89 -21.60 -7.13
N LYS A 80 -4.86 -22.45 -7.48
CA LYS A 80 -5.21 -23.63 -6.70
C LYS A 80 -4.06 -24.64 -6.72
N SER A 81 -3.50 -24.92 -7.92
CA SER A 81 -2.34 -25.80 -8.09
C SER A 81 -1.13 -25.30 -7.31
N LEU A 82 -0.86 -23.98 -7.32
CA LEU A 82 0.25 -23.41 -6.58
C LEU A 82 0.07 -23.52 -5.06
N TRP A 83 -1.15 -23.39 -4.53
CA TRP A 83 -1.42 -23.64 -3.12
C TRP A 83 -1.20 -25.09 -2.75
N SER A 84 -1.62 -26.05 -3.59
CA SER A 84 -1.38 -27.48 -3.37
C SER A 84 0.12 -27.81 -3.38
N LEU A 85 0.88 -27.22 -4.30
CA LEU A 85 2.34 -27.38 -4.34
C LEU A 85 3.02 -26.72 -3.13
N SER A 86 2.57 -25.54 -2.74
CA SER A 86 3.11 -24.88 -1.55
C SER A 86 2.88 -25.73 -0.30
N ASP A 87 1.74 -26.41 -0.20
CA ASP A 87 1.44 -27.32 0.90
C ASP A 87 2.38 -28.55 0.89
N ILE A 88 2.57 -29.17 -0.28
CA ILE A 88 3.47 -30.32 -0.48
C ILE A 88 4.93 -29.98 -0.13
N TYR A 89 5.38 -28.77 -0.51
CA TYR A 89 6.77 -28.36 -0.28
C TYR A 89 7.04 -27.81 1.12
N THR A 90 6.00 -27.48 1.87
CA THR A 90 6.17 -27.02 3.26
C THR A 90 6.56 -28.20 4.15
N PRO A 91 7.78 -28.24 4.70
CA PRO A 91 8.23 -29.37 5.51
C PRO A 91 7.56 -29.37 6.89
N SER A 92 7.56 -30.53 7.54
CA SER A 92 7.11 -30.68 8.93
C SER A 92 8.14 -30.18 9.95
N GLU A 93 9.42 -30.17 9.58
CA GLU A 93 10.56 -29.70 10.37
C GLU A 93 11.30 -28.59 9.67
N ASN A 94 12.08 -27.77 10.42
CA ASN A 94 12.80 -26.62 9.90
C ASN A 94 11.91 -25.66 9.10
N VAL A 95 10.68 -25.49 9.58
CA VAL A 95 9.62 -24.73 8.88
C VAL A 95 9.98 -23.25 8.76
N PHE A 96 10.62 -22.71 9.82
CA PHE A 96 11.09 -21.32 9.81
C PHE A 96 12.11 -21.10 8.70
N GLU A 97 13.14 -21.94 8.63
CA GLU A 97 14.23 -21.85 7.65
C GLU A 97 13.71 -21.99 6.22
N TYR A 98 12.82 -22.96 6.00
CA TYR A 98 12.17 -23.14 4.71
C TYR A 98 11.37 -21.89 4.30
N THR A 99 10.56 -21.37 5.22
CA THR A 99 9.68 -20.22 4.93
C THR A 99 10.49 -18.97 4.62
N GLN A 100 11.55 -18.72 5.38
CA GLN A 100 12.47 -17.62 5.08
C GLN A 100 13.23 -17.86 3.77
N GLY A 101 13.81 -19.05 3.61
CA GLY A 101 14.62 -19.39 2.43
C GLY A 101 13.85 -19.26 1.11
N ILE A 102 12.59 -19.72 1.04
CA ILE A 102 11.80 -19.60 -0.20
C ILE A 102 11.38 -18.17 -0.50
N MET A 103 11.13 -17.33 0.53
CA MET A 103 10.88 -15.89 0.35
C MET A 103 12.15 -15.17 -0.14
N ASP A 104 13.30 -15.46 0.49
CA ASP A 104 14.60 -14.88 0.13
C ASP A 104 15.04 -15.30 -1.27
N LEU A 105 14.86 -16.57 -1.63
CA LEU A 105 15.11 -17.05 -3.00
C LEU A 105 14.34 -16.23 -4.04
N GLY A 106 13.08 -15.95 -3.75
CA GLY A 106 12.26 -15.09 -4.62
C GLY A 106 12.71 -13.63 -4.63
N ALA A 107 13.19 -13.11 -3.50
CA ALA A 107 13.59 -11.72 -3.39
C ALA A 107 14.98 -11.45 -4.01
N THR A 108 15.95 -12.37 -3.86
CA THR A 108 17.37 -12.15 -4.15
C THR A 108 17.90 -12.86 -5.38
N ILE A 109 17.33 -14.00 -5.77
CA ILE A 109 17.83 -14.84 -6.88
C ILE A 109 16.79 -14.96 -7.98
N CYS A 110 15.59 -15.47 -7.68
CA CYS A 110 14.54 -15.67 -8.67
C CYS A 110 13.80 -14.36 -9.00
N HIS A 111 14.52 -13.38 -9.53
CA HIS A 111 13.96 -12.06 -9.85
C HIS A 111 12.87 -12.13 -10.92
N LEU A 112 12.01 -11.10 -10.94
CA LEU A 112 10.87 -11.06 -11.85
C LEU A 112 11.28 -11.04 -13.33
N ARG A 113 12.30 -10.25 -13.69
CA ARG A 113 12.76 -10.06 -15.08
C ARG A 113 14.00 -10.86 -15.41
N SER A 114 15.00 -10.83 -14.58
CA SER A 114 16.30 -11.44 -14.83
C SER A 114 16.70 -12.32 -13.63
N PRO A 115 16.20 -13.56 -13.55
CA PRO A 115 16.59 -14.46 -12.48
C PRO A 115 18.05 -14.89 -12.64
N ILE A 116 18.76 -15.03 -11.52
CA ILE A 116 20.15 -15.48 -11.47
C ILE A 116 20.18 -17.00 -11.34
N CYS A 117 19.79 -17.71 -12.42
CA CYS A 117 19.66 -19.16 -12.38
C CYS A 117 20.97 -19.90 -12.10
N SER A 118 22.12 -19.33 -12.47
CA SER A 118 23.44 -19.88 -12.18
C SER A 118 23.76 -19.98 -10.68
N GLU A 119 23.19 -19.09 -9.86
CA GLU A 119 23.37 -19.08 -8.40
C GLU A 119 22.21 -19.76 -7.66
N CYS A 120 21.18 -20.22 -8.37
CA CYS A 120 19.99 -20.77 -7.77
C CYS A 120 20.23 -22.22 -7.29
N PRO A 121 19.99 -22.52 -6.01
CA PRO A 121 20.18 -23.89 -5.49
C PRO A 121 19.18 -24.90 -6.09
N LEU A 122 18.12 -24.42 -6.75
CA LEU A 122 17.11 -25.26 -7.40
C LEU A 122 17.31 -25.42 -8.90
N ASN A 123 18.36 -24.87 -9.50
CA ASN A 123 18.52 -24.80 -10.95
C ASN A 123 18.48 -26.16 -11.66
N LEU A 124 19.06 -27.20 -11.05
CA LEU A 124 19.12 -28.55 -11.63
C LEU A 124 17.75 -29.24 -11.73
N SER A 125 16.82 -28.87 -10.86
CA SER A 125 15.47 -29.46 -10.79
C SER A 125 14.35 -28.51 -11.22
N CYS A 126 14.71 -27.29 -11.59
CA CYS A 126 13.75 -26.25 -11.97
C CYS A 126 13.36 -26.39 -13.46
N GLU A 127 12.11 -26.68 -13.73
CA GLU A 127 11.58 -26.87 -15.09
C GLU A 127 11.67 -25.61 -15.99
N SER A 128 11.80 -24.43 -15.38
CA SER A 128 11.98 -23.17 -16.11
C SER A 128 13.37 -22.56 -15.93
N ALA A 129 14.38 -23.34 -15.50
CA ALA A 129 15.73 -22.81 -15.35
C ALA A 129 16.27 -22.27 -16.67
N PHE A 130 16.95 -21.12 -16.62
CA PHE A 130 17.56 -20.44 -17.77
C PHE A 130 16.58 -20.00 -18.88
N ASN A 131 15.26 -20.12 -18.68
CA ASN A 131 14.29 -19.60 -19.64
C ASN A 131 14.26 -18.07 -19.58
N GLU A 132 14.03 -17.44 -20.73
CA GLU A 132 13.74 -16.01 -20.80
C GLU A 132 12.30 -15.74 -20.32
N PHE A 133 12.15 -14.80 -19.40
CA PHE A 133 10.85 -14.38 -18.90
C PHE A 133 10.48 -13.01 -19.42
N ASP A 134 9.68 -12.98 -20.49
CA ASP A 134 9.14 -11.73 -21.01
C ASP A 134 8.03 -11.18 -20.11
N VAL A 135 8.38 -10.19 -19.29
CA VAL A 135 7.45 -9.51 -18.39
C VAL A 135 6.60 -8.46 -19.12
N ASN A 136 6.95 -8.14 -20.37
CA ASN A 136 6.29 -7.07 -21.12
C ASN A 136 4.96 -7.50 -21.75
N LYS A 137 4.64 -8.81 -21.78
CA LYS A 137 3.39 -9.34 -22.34
C LYS A 137 2.12 -9.07 -21.53
N LYS A 138 2.20 -8.56 -20.33
CA LYS A 138 0.98 -8.02 -19.71
C LYS A 138 0.59 -6.77 -20.48
N ASN A 139 -0.46 -6.87 -21.30
CA ASN A 139 -1.20 -5.71 -21.78
C ASN A 139 -1.29 -4.72 -20.60
N LYS A 140 -0.57 -3.60 -20.68
CA LYS A 140 -0.72 -2.51 -19.71
C LYS A 140 -2.19 -2.17 -19.75
N ARG A 141 -2.97 -2.67 -18.80
CA ARG A 141 -4.35 -2.20 -18.64
C ARG A 141 -4.21 -0.69 -18.60
N GLN A 142 -4.84 -0.02 -19.56
CA GLN A 142 -4.87 1.44 -19.56
C GLN A 142 -5.39 1.86 -18.19
N LYS A 143 -4.53 2.52 -17.42
CA LYS A 143 -4.95 3.04 -16.13
C LYS A 143 -5.96 4.15 -16.37
N LEU A 144 -7.02 4.16 -15.60
CA LEU A 144 -7.94 5.28 -15.60
C LEU A 144 -7.20 6.52 -15.07
N THR A 145 -7.34 7.64 -15.75
CA THR A 145 -6.86 8.93 -15.27
C THR A 145 -7.98 9.65 -14.54
N LYS A 146 -7.74 10.07 -13.32
CA LYS A 146 -8.67 10.90 -12.54
C LYS A 146 -8.10 12.29 -12.34
N ARG A 147 -8.87 13.31 -12.71
CA ARG A 147 -8.55 14.71 -12.47
C ARG A 147 -9.11 15.15 -11.14
N ILE A 148 -8.29 15.86 -10.35
CA ILE A 148 -8.67 16.34 -9.02
C ILE A 148 -8.22 17.78 -8.89
N ASN A 149 -9.12 18.62 -8.39
CA ASN A 149 -8.87 20.04 -8.16
C ASN A 149 -8.95 20.32 -6.67
N PHE A 150 -7.87 20.85 -6.12
CA PHE A 150 -7.77 21.25 -4.73
C PHE A 150 -7.58 22.76 -4.59
N THR A 151 -8.05 23.29 -3.45
CA THR A 151 -7.69 24.63 -2.97
C THR A 151 -6.95 24.51 -1.64
N LEU A 152 -5.74 25.08 -1.57
CA LEU A 152 -4.88 25.08 -0.39
C LEU A 152 -4.74 26.51 0.11
N ALA A 153 -5.35 26.85 1.24
CA ALA A 153 -5.10 28.15 1.88
C ALA A 153 -3.76 28.11 2.63
N HIS A 154 -2.98 29.17 2.48
CA HIS A 154 -1.70 29.40 3.13
C HIS A 154 -1.70 30.75 3.86
N SER A 155 -1.11 30.78 5.05
CA SER A 155 -0.88 32.01 5.81
C SER A 155 0.21 31.79 6.85
N ASN A 156 1.22 32.67 6.90
CA ASN A 156 2.26 32.65 7.94
C ASN A 156 2.84 31.27 8.23
N GLN A 157 3.32 30.57 7.21
CA GLN A 157 3.84 29.19 7.28
C GLN A 157 2.82 28.13 7.71
N SER A 158 1.55 28.45 7.78
CA SER A 158 0.47 27.52 8.09
C SER A 158 -0.37 27.24 6.86
N PHE A 159 -0.85 25.99 6.74
CA PHE A 159 -1.69 25.52 5.65
C PHE A 159 -3.00 24.98 6.22
N LEU A 160 -4.11 25.36 5.57
CA LEU A 160 -5.41 24.82 5.90
C LEU A 160 -5.59 23.46 5.24
N LEU A 161 -5.76 22.43 6.05
CA LEU A 161 -6.00 21.08 5.59
C LEU A 161 -7.29 20.52 6.16
N PHE A 162 -7.89 19.61 5.39
CA PHE A 162 -9.15 18.95 5.69
C PHE A 162 -8.91 17.43 5.77
N LYS A 163 -9.55 16.78 6.72
CA LYS A 163 -9.46 15.32 6.82
C LYS A 163 -10.40 14.66 5.85
N LYS A 164 -9.89 13.76 5.02
CA LYS A 164 -10.70 13.05 4.04
C LYS A 164 -11.41 11.88 4.68
N ASN A 165 -12.75 11.98 4.82
CA ASN A 165 -13.58 10.95 5.45
C ASN A 165 -14.20 9.95 4.45
N GLU A 166 -14.13 10.22 3.15
CA GLU A 166 -14.69 9.35 2.12
C GLU A 166 -13.88 8.07 1.92
N GLN A 167 -14.56 6.95 1.70
CA GLN A 167 -13.96 5.65 1.32
C GLN A 167 -13.40 5.71 -0.11
N SER A 168 -12.25 6.33 -0.28
CA SER A 168 -11.57 6.45 -1.57
C SER A 168 -10.05 6.41 -1.38
N PHE A 169 -9.26 6.72 -2.45
CA PHE A 169 -7.83 6.94 -2.25
C PHE A 169 -7.61 8.09 -1.25
N TRP A 170 -6.58 7.95 -0.38
CA TRP A 170 -6.21 8.90 0.67
C TRP A 170 -7.22 9.03 1.82
N GLU A 171 -8.13 8.06 2.00
CA GLU A 171 -9.03 8.01 3.14
C GLU A 171 -8.27 8.19 4.48
N SER A 172 -8.82 8.99 5.37
CA SER A 172 -8.25 9.37 6.68
C SER A 172 -6.96 10.17 6.63
N LEU A 173 -6.52 10.65 5.45
CA LEU A 173 -5.40 11.57 5.32
C LEU A 173 -5.87 13.02 5.30
N TRP A 174 -4.95 13.91 5.65
CA TRP A 174 -5.14 15.36 5.54
C TRP A 174 -4.79 15.82 4.13
N ILE A 175 -5.73 16.50 3.49
CA ILE A 175 -5.62 16.99 2.11
C ILE A 175 -6.03 18.48 2.05
N PRO A 176 -5.65 19.24 1.02
CA PRO A 176 -6.28 20.51 0.73
C PRO A 176 -7.78 20.34 0.51
N TYR A 177 -8.52 21.40 0.54
CA TYR A 177 -9.95 21.38 0.23
C TYR A 177 -10.20 20.78 -1.15
N ASP A 178 -11.05 19.75 -1.22
CA ASP A 178 -11.47 19.14 -2.48
C ASP A 178 -12.59 19.99 -3.10
N ASN A 179 -12.31 20.58 -4.27
CA ASN A 179 -13.25 21.50 -4.93
C ASN A 179 -14.52 20.80 -5.46
N GLN A 180 -14.64 19.50 -5.30
CA GLN A 180 -15.91 18.77 -5.52
C GLN A 180 -16.92 19.00 -4.39
N ASN A 181 -16.48 19.49 -3.21
CA ASN A 181 -17.37 19.86 -2.11
C ASN A 181 -18.12 21.15 -2.41
N GLN A 182 -19.30 21.32 -1.83
CA GLN A 182 -20.20 22.42 -2.13
C GLN A 182 -20.01 23.68 -1.26
N ASP A 183 -19.14 23.61 -0.24
CA ASP A 183 -18.96 24.67 0.77
C ASP A 183 -17.87 25.69 0.39
N PHE A 184 -17.39 25.72 -0.86
CA PHE A 184 -16.26 26.53 -1.26
C PHE A 184 -16.42 28.01 -0.89
N ASP A 185 -17.54 28.63 -1.25
CA ASP A 185 -17.80 30.06 -1.03
C ASP A 185 -17.98 30.42 0.46
N ARG A 186 -18.32 29.44 1.30
CA ARG A 186 -18.40 29.64 2.76
C ARG A 186 -17.02 29.59 3.41
N ILE A 187 -16.11 28.80 2.84
CA ILE A 187 -14.78 28.56 3.41
C ILE A 187 -13.77 29.62 2.96
N PHE A 188 -13.74 29.92 1.67
CA PHE A 188 -12.70 30.75 1.08
C PHE A 188 -13.20 32.16 0.81
N LYS A 189 -12.48 33.15 1.35
CA LYS A 189 -12.60 34.56 1.02
C LYS A 189 -11.65 34.91 -0.12
N GLU A 190 -11.74 36.12 -0.64
CA GLU A 190 -10.84 36.61 -1.66
C GLU A 190 -9.37 36.59 -1.15
N PRO A 191 -8.47 35.86 -1.83
CA PRO A 191 -7.08 35.77 -1.40
C PRO A 191 -6.27 36.98 -1.85
N ARG A 192 -5.21 37.32 -1.09
CA ARG A 192 -4.25 38.35 -1.48
C ARG A 192 -3.50 37.98 -2.76
N LYS A 193 -3.18 36.69 -2.93
CA LYS A 193 -2.45 36.16 -4.08
C LYS A 193 -2.90 34.72 -4.36
N THR A 194 -2.92 34.39 -5.64
CA THR A 194 -3.22 33.01 -6.09
C THR A 194 -2.07 32.46 -6.92
N LYS A 195 -1.71 31.20 -6.67
CA LYS A 195 -0.74 30.44 -7.47
C LYS A 195 -1.35 29.07 -7.80
N THR A 196 -1.10 28.56 -9.00
CA THR A 196 -1.56 27.21 -9.39
C THR A 196 -0.37 26.29 -9.61
N GLN A 197 -0.48 25.06 -9.11
CA GLN A 197 0.48 23.99 -9.34
C GLN A 197 -0.23 22.75 -9.90
N ASN A 198 0.35 22.12 -10.91
CA ASN A 198 -0.13 20.88 -11.49
C ASN A 198 0.85 19.75 -11.19
N LEU A 199 0.32 18.59 -10.85
CA LEU A 199 1.09 17.40 -10.50
C LEU A 199 0.50 16.17 -11.16
N PHE A 200 1.37 15.28 -11.55
CA PHE A 200 1.00 13.92 -11.93
C PHE A 200 1.43 12.93 -10.86
N HIS A 201 0.50 12.10 -10.38
CA HIS A 201 0.78 11.12 -9.34
C HIS A 201 0.21 9.75 -9.70
N PRO A 202 1.07 8.80 -10.14
CA PRO A 202 0.64 7.45 -10.48
C PRO A 202 0.38 6.62 -9.23
N LEU A 203 -0.80 6.00 -9.14
CA LEU A 203 -1.13 4.94 -8.21
C LEU A 203 -1.08 3.58 -8.91
N SER A 204 -1.26 2.48 -8.18
CA SER A 204 -1.19 1.12 -8.75
C SER A 204 -2.22 0.86 -9.85
N HIS A 205 -3.42 1.43 -9.72
CA HIS A 205 -4.59 1.15 -10.58
C HIS A 205 -5.22 2.38 -11.22
N ILE A 206 -4.76 3.58 -10.87
CA ILE A 206 -5.27 4.86 -11.37
C ILE A 206 -4.15 5.88 -11.41
N ASP A 207 -4.15 6.75 -12.39
CA ASP A 207 -3.26 7.90 -12.47
C ASP A 207 -4.02 9.18 -12.06
N LEU A 208 -3.41 10.01 -11.24
CA LEU A 208 -3.99 11.25 -10.75
C LEU A 208 -3.34 12.44 -11.43
N GLU A 209 -4.15 13.25 -12.11
CA GLU A 209 -3.82 14.62 -12.52
C GLU A 209 -4.37 15.57 -11.46
N ILE A 210 -3.47 16.20 -10.71
CA ILE A 210 -3.84 17.03 -9.56
C ILE A 210 -3.54 18.48 -9.86
N THR A 211 -4.55 19.32 -9.79
CA THR A 211 -4.40 20.78 -9.83
C THR A 211 -4.63 21.33 -8.44
N VAL A 212 -3.67 22.08 -7.91
CA VAL A 212 -3.79 22.76 -6.62
C VAL A 212 -3.72 24.26 -6.81
N LYS A 213 -4.81 24.97 -6.50
CA LYS A 213 -4.83 26.42 -6.36
C LYS A 213 -4.41 26.78 -4.94
N ILE A 214 -3.34 27.55 -4.80
CA ILE A 214 -2.83 28.00 -3.51
C ILE A 214 -3.26 29.44 -3.31
N PHE A 215 -3.99 29.70 -2.23
CA PHE A 215 -4.53 30.98 -1.84
C PHE A 215 -3.75 31.54 -0.64
N ASP A 216 -3.07 32.68 -0.83
CA ASP A 216 -2.33 33.35 0.23
C ASP A 216 -3.21 34.35 0.97
N TYR A 217 -3.16 34.27 2.32
CA TYR A 217 -3.85 35.16 3.23
C TYR A 217 -2.87 35.78 4.23
N ASP A 218 -3.16 36.98 4.72
CA ASP A 218 -2.30 37.67 5.70
C ASP A 218 -2.33 37.01 7.06
N LYS A 219 -3.44 36.40 7.45
CA LYS A 219 -3.61 35.66 8.70
C LYS A 219 -4.58 34.49 8.55
N PRO A 220 -4.43 33.43 9.37
CA PRO A 220 -5.42 32.36 9.45
C PRO A 220 -6.79 32.93 9.85
N PHE A 221 -7.86 32.32 9.36
CA PHE A 221 -9.23 32.73 9.62
C PHE A 221 -10.08 31.56 10.08
N ASN A 222 -11.18 31.86 10.77
CA ASN A 222 -12.15 30.86 11.19
C ASN A 222 -13.00 30.42 10.00
N ILE A 223 -13.34 29.14 9.97
CA ILE A 223 -14.05 28.47 8.89
C ILE A 223 -15.36 27.91 9.43
N ASP A 224 -16.43 28.19 8.73
CA ASP A 224 -17.77 27.64 9.01
C ASP A 224 -18.03 26.44 8.08
N THR A 225 -17.73 25.26 8.56
CA THR A 225 -17.95 24.00 7.84
C THR A 225 -18.06 22.82 8.80
N ASN A 226 -18.82 21.80 8.40
CA ASN A 226 -18.89 20.52 9.12
C ASN A 226 -17.71 19.57 8.82
N LEU A 227 -16.80 19.96 7.93
CA LEU A 227 -15.61 19.18 7.60
C LEU A 227 -14.58 19.27 8.72
N GLU A 228 -14.00 18.16 9.13
CA GLU A 228 -12.85 18.15 10.06
C GLU A 228 -11.67 18.86 9.38
N HIS A 229 -11.23 20.00 9.93
CA HIS A 229 -10.21 20.85 9.34
C HIS A 229 -9.28 21.44 10.39
N GLN A 230 -8.08 21.84 9.97
CA GLN A 230 -7.10 22.47 10.84
C GLN A 230 -6.10 23.32 10.03
N TRP A 231 -5.72 24.48 10.60
CA TRP A 231 -4.52 25.19 10.18
C TRP A 231 -3.30 24.53 10.79
N ILE A 232 -2.41 23.99 9.96
CA ILE A 232 -1.24 23.20 10.38
C ILE A 232 0.03 23.97 9.99
N ASN A 233 0.89 24.24 10.97
CA ASN A 233 2.17 24.89 10.70
C ASN A 233 3.10 23.94 9.91
N LYS A 234 3.91 24.47 9.02
CA LYS A 234 4.88 23.74 8.21
C LYS A 234 5.83 22.89 9.05
N SER A 235 6.24 23.35 10.22
CA SER A 235 7.10 22.61 11.14
C SER A 235 6.44 21.33 11.70
N GLN A 236 5.11 21.31 11.81
CA GLN A 236 4.33 20.18 12.33
C GLN A 236 3.81 19.25 11.24
N ILE A 237 4.08 19.53 9.96
CA ILE A 237 3.50 18.80 8.83
C ILE A 237 3.85 17.31 8.83
N ASN A 238 4.93 16.93 9.51
CA ASN A 238 5.37 15.54 9.63
C ASN A 238 4.55 14.72 10.63
N ASP A 239 3.83 15.37 11.54
CA ASP A 239 2.99 14.74 12.55
C ASP A 239 1.63 14.33 11.98
N PHE A 240 1.33 14.82 10.78
CA PHE A 240 0.07 14.57 10.08
C PHE A 240 0.24 13.59 8.93
N GLY A 241 -0.74 12.71 8.76
CA GLY A 241 -0.80 11.80 7.61
C GLY A 241 -1.21 12.53 6.33
N LEU A 242 -0.25 12.92 5.48
CA LEU A 242 -0.51 13.55 4.19
C LEU A 242 -0.15 12.64 3.02
N PRO A 243 -0.87 12.76 1.88
CA PRO A 243 -0.42 12.16 0.63
C PRO A 243 0.93 12.73 0.18
N LYS A 244 1.79 11.87 -0.36
CA LYS A 244 3.13 12.29 -0.83
C LYS A 244 3.11 13.54 -1.75
N PRO A 245 2.23 13.64 -2.76
CA PRO A 245 2.20 14.83 -3.63
C PRO A 245 1.82 16.10 -2.88
N ILE A 246 0.89 16.04 -1.92
CA ILE A 246 0.49 17.21 -1.12
C ILE A 246 1.63 17.65 -0.20
N LYS A 247 2.29 16.69 0.45
CA LYS A 247 3.47 16.98 1.27
C LYS A 247 4.59 17.64 0.46
N ALA A 248 4.81 17.21 -0.78
CA ALA A 248 5.80 17.81 -1.67
C ALA A 248 5.46 19.28 -1.98
N ILE A 249 4.19 19.59 -2.30
CA ILE A 249 3.75 20.98 -2.53
C ILE A 249 4.03 21.86 -1.31
N ILE A 250 3.60 21.43 -0.13
CA ILE A 250 3.78 22.20 1.11
C ILE A 250 5.27 22.43 1.42
N ASN A 251 6.12 21.44 1.20
CA ASN A 251 7.55 21.56 1.47
C ASN A 251 8.27 22.53 0.51
N THR A 252 7.82 22.60 -0.75
CA THR A 252 8.41 23.47 -1.77
C THR A 252 7.79 24.87 -1.80
N TYR A 253 6.66 25.06 -1.13
CA TYR A 253 6.00 26.36 -1.04
C TYR A 253 6.64 27.19 0.07
N VAL A 254 7.15 28.37 -0.32
CA VAL A 254 7.80 29.36 0.55
C VAL A 254 7.02 30.64 0.53
#